data_e6463e89f76923cef3289c2e672acfea
#
_entry.id   e6463e89f76923cef3289c2e672acfea
#
_cell.length_a   1.000
_cell.length_b   1.000
_cell.length_c   1.000
_cell.angle_alpha   90.00
_cell.angle_beta   90.00
_cell.angle_gamma   90.00
#
_symmetry.space_group_name_H-M   'P 1'
#
loop_
_entity.id
_entity.type
_entity.pdbx_description
1 polymer ?
#
loop_
_entity_poly.entity_id
_entity_poly.type
_entity_poly.pdbx_seq_one_letter_code
_entity_poly.pdbx_strand_id
1 'polypeptide(L)'
;DEGAGDQGIMFGFACRDTEEYMPAPIQYSHKILKKMADARKSGKTPELEPDSKSQVTMMYENGKPKKVTSIVISTQHKEGLSSQQIKDIVKPIVNECIPQSLIEELNDDEFYVNPTGNFVIGGPDGDSGLTGRKIIVDTYGGAAPHGGGAFSGKDPTKVDRSAAYASRYLAK
;
A
#
# COMPACT_ATOMS: atom_id res chain seq x y z
N ASP A 1 0.08 -30.74 21.69
CA ASP A 1 -0.56 -30.54 20.38
C ASP A 1 -0.10 -29.21 19.80
N GLU A 2 0.35 -29.25 18.55
CA GLU A 2 0.71 -28.04 17.81
C GLU A 2 -0.55 -27.49 17.15
N GLY A 3 -1.00 -26.34 17.56
CA GLY A 3 -2.17 -25.68 16.99
C GLY A 3 -2.96 -24.88 17.99
N ALA A 4 -3.88 -24.07 17.47
CA ALA A 4 -4.81 -23.30 18.26
C ALA A 4 -6.22 -23.51 17.70
N GLY A 5 -7.16 -23.89 18.57
CA GLY A 5 -8.57 -23.98 18.21
C GLY A 5 -9.16 -22.57 18.10
N ASP A 6 -9.68 -22.24 16.93
CA ASP A 6 -10.29 -20.94 16.69
C ASP A 6 -11.33 -21.02 15.56
N GLN A 7 -12.22 -20.06 15.53
CA GLN A 7 -13.19 -19.84 14.45
C GLN A 7 -12.70 -18.73 13.53
N GLY A 8 -13.04 -18.80 12.25
CA GLY A 8 -12.72 -17.75 11.32
C GLY A 8 -13.35 -17.95 9.97
N ILE A 9 -13.45 -16.86 9.21
CA ILE A 9 -13.76 -16.87 7.79
C ILE A 9 -12.63 -16.13 7.07
N MET A 10 -12.07 -16.76 6.05
CA MET A 10 -10.96 -16.23 5.26
C MET A 10 -11.35 -16.17 3.80
N PHE A 11 -10.87 -15.13 3.14
CA PHE A 11 -11.13 -14.90 1.72
C PHE A 11 -9.82 -14.97 0.93
N GLY A 12 -9.82 -15.79 -0.10
CA GLY A 12 -8.81 -15.77 -1.15
C GLY A 12 -9.36 -15.02 -2.36
N PHE A 13 -8.56 -14.13 -2.94
CA PHE A 13 -8.91 -13.38 -4.13
C PHE A 13 -7.72 -13.30 -5.09
N ALA A 14 -7.99 -13.37 -6.39
CA ALA A 14 -7.02 -13.14 -7.44
C ALA A 14 -7.71 -12.52 -8.66
N CYS A 15 -7.03 -11.59 -9.33
CA CYS A 15 -7.51 -10.96 -10.55
C CYS A 15 -6.33 -10.73 -11.51
N ARG A 16 -6.62 -10.34 -12.75
CA ARG A 16 -5.59 -10.12 -13.78
C ARG A 16 -5.25 -8.64 -14.00
N ASP A 17 -5.38 -7.83 -12.96
CA ASP A 17 -5.06 -6.41 -13.02
C ASP A 17 -3.55 -6.16 -13.07
N THR A 18 -2.79 -7.02 -12.38
CA THR A 18 -1.32 -6.95 -12.29
C THR A 18 -0.70 -8.34 -12.47
N GLU A 19 0.59 -8.38 -12.72
CA GLU A 19 1.36 -9.65 -12.86
C GLU A 19 1.32 -10.50 -11.59
N GLU A 20 1.16 -9.86 -10.43
CA GLU A 20 1.06 -10.52 -9.15
C GLU A 20 -0.35 -11.11 -8.89
N TYR A 21 -1.27 -10.95 -9.82
CA TYR A 21 -2.69 -11.31 -9.67
C TYR A 21 -3.37 -10.59 -8.51
N MET A 22 -2.99 -9.34 -8.28
CA MET A 22 -3.54 -8.46 -7.25
C MET A 22 -4.35 -7.32 -7.86
N PRO A 23 -5.35 -6.77 -7.14
CA PRO A 23 -6.04 -5.56 -7.56
C PRO A 23 -5.06 -4.41 -7.76
N ALA A 24 -5.18 -3.70 -8.89
CA ALA A 24 -4.23 -2.67 -9.29
C ALA A 24 -4.04 -1.55 -8.25
N PRO A 25 -5.10 -0.97 -7.63
CA PRO A 25 -4.91 0.13 -6.68
C PRO A 25 -4.02 -0.23 -5.50
N ILE A 26 -4.29 -1.34 -4.82
CA ILE A 26 -3.51 -1.77 -3.65
C ILE A 26 -2.11 -2.21 -4.06
N GLN A 27 -1.96 -2.89 -5.19
CA GLN A 27 -0.66 -3.37 -5.65
C GLN A 27 0.28 -2.22 -6.01
N TYR A 28 -0.21 -1.20 -6.71
CA TYR A 28 0.61 -0.01 -7.01
C TYR A 28 0.91 0.81 -5.76
N SER A 29 -0.04 0.96 -4.84
CA SER A 29 0.24 1.57 -3.53
C SER A 29 1.38 0.88 -2.80
N HIS A 30 1.39 -0.45 -2.76
CA HIS A 30 2.46 -1.24 -2.13
C HIS A 30 3.80 -1.10 -2.87
N LYS A 31 3.80 -1.15 -4.21
CA LYS A 31 5.02 -0.97 -5.03
C LYS A 31 5.67 0.39 -4.78
N ILE A 32 4.87 1.45 -4.71
CA ILE A 32 5.35 2.81 -4.43
C ILE A 32 6.06 2.85 -3.07
N LEU A 33 5.39 2.42 -2.00
CA LEU A 33 5.96 2.48 -0.65
C LEU A 33 7.19 1.60 -0.50
N LYS A 34 7.19 0.41 -1.11
CA LYS A 34 8.36 -0.46 -1.13
C LYS A 34 9.54 0.23 -1.82
N LYS A 35 9.33 0.82 -2.99
CA LYS A 35 10.39 1.49 -3.74
C LYS A 35 10.90 2.75 -3.02
N MET A 36 10.02 3.51 -2.37
CA MET A 36 10.41 4.63 -1.50
C MET A 36 11.29 4.14 -0.34
N ALA A 37 10.92 3.05 0.32
CA ALA A 37 11.71 2.46 1.40
C ALA A 37 13.09 1.98 0.90
N ASP A 38 13.15 1.36 -0.27
CA ASP A 38 14.41 0.90 -0.89
C ASP A 38 15.31 2.10 -1.26
N ALA A 39 14.74 3.16 -1.84
CA ALA A 39 15.47 4.39 -2.16
C ALA A 39 16.02 5.09 -0.91
N ARG A 40 15.23 5.18 0.16
CA ARG A 40 15.67 5.72 1.45
C ARG A 40 16.82 4.88 2.05
N LYS A 41 16.65 3.56 2.13
CA LYS A 41 17.64 2.64 2.70
C LYS A 41 18.96 2.61 1.93
N SER A 42 18.91 2.82 0.62
CA SER A 42 20.11 2.91 -0.23
C SER A 42 20.78 4.28 -0.21
N GLY A 43 20.20 5.27 0.48
CA GLY A 43 20.70 6.64 0.52
C GLY A 43 20.40 7.47 -0.73
N LYS A 44 19.57 6.99 -1.64
CA LYS A 44 19.14 7.71 -2.84
C LYS A 44 18.24 8.91 -2.53
N THR A 45 17.42 8.77 -1.48
CA THR A 45 16.49 9.80 -1.00
C THR A 45 16.68 9.99 0.51
N PRO A 46 17.81 10.60 0.93
CA PRO A 46 18.15 10.75 2.35
C PRO A 46 17.23 11.76 3.07
N GLU A 47 16.39 12.48 2.34
CA GLU A 47 15.41 13.42 2.84
C GLU A 47 14.17 12.71 3.42
N LEU A 48 13.86 11.51 2.93
CA LEU A 48 12.67 10.75 3.34
C LEU A 48 12.93 9.95 4.62
N GLU A 49 11.90 9.85 5.45
CA GLU A 49 11.89 9.10 6.70
C GLU A 49 10.92 7.90 6.62
N PRO A 50 10.93 6.96 7.59
CA PRO A 50 10.27 5.66 7.43
C PRO A 50 8.75 5.66 7.32
N ASP A 51 8.05 6.59 7.97
CA ASP A 51 6.58 6.58 8.03
C ASP A 51 5.99 7.12 6.75
N SER A 52 5.22 6.30 6.04
CA SER A 52 4.66 6.67 4.75
C SER A 52 3.34 5.96 4.49
N LYS A 53 2.44 6.67 3.81
CA LYS A 53 1.14 6.17 3.36
C LYS A 53 0.98 6.47 1.88
N SER A 54 0.32 5.58 1.15
CA SER A 54 0.04 5.72 -0.27
C SER A 54 -1.40 5.33 -0.57
N GLN A 55 -2.05 6.11 -1.41
CA GLN A 55 -3.35 5.79 -1.97
C GLN A 55 -3.31 6.00 -3.48
N VAL A 56 -3.81 5.03 -4.23
CA VAL A 56 -3.98 5.10 -5.67
C VAL A 56 -5.45 4.91 -5.99
N THR A 57 -6.06 5.88 -6.67
CA THR A 57 -7.43 5.81 -7.15
C THR A 57 -7.41 5.55 -8.65
N MET A 58 -8.21 4.58 -9.11
CA MET A 58 -8.22 4.18 -10.50
C MET A 58 -9.64 4.12 -11.06
N MET A 59 -9.77 4.52 -12.31
CA MET A 59 -10.96 4.24 -13.09
C MET A 59 -10.87 2.85 -13.71
N TYR A 60 -11.98 2.11 -13.62
CA TYR A 60 -12.15 0.81 -14.25
C TYR A 60 -13.19 0.92 -15.37
N GLU A 61 -12.93 0.24 -16.48
CA GLU A 61 -13.84 0.12 -17.59
C GLU A 61 -13.98 -1.36 -17.96
N ASN A 62 -15.23 -1.85 -18.00
CA ASN A 62 -15.51 -3.27 -18.24
C ASN A 62 -14.73 -4.24 -17.33
N GLY A 63 -14.57 -3.88 -16.06
CA GLY A 63 -13.87 -4.68 -15.06
C GLY A 63 -12.35 -4.69 -15.18
N LYS A 64 -11.77 -3.81 -16.01
CA LYS A 64 -10.30 -3.68 -16.18
C LYS A 64 -9.81 -2.30 -15.77
N PRO A 65 -8.61 -2.20 -15.17
CA PRO A 65 -7.98 -0.92 -14.89
C PRO A 65 -7.81 -0.11 -16.17
N LYS A 66 -8.32 1.12 -16.19
CA LYS A 66 -8.28 2.01 -17.35
C LYS A 66 -7.22 3.09 -17.21
N LYS A 67 -7.29 3.83 -16.08
CA LYS A 67 -6.33 4.90 -15.77
C LYS A 67 -6.33 5.22 -14.28
N VAL A 68 -5.22 5.77 -13.83
CA VAL A 68 -5.12 6.41 -12.51
C VAL A 68 -5.81 7.77 -12.57
N THR A 69 -6.64 8.06 -11.58
CA THR A 69 -7.35 9.34 -11.48
C THR A 69 -6.89 10.20 -10.30
N SER A 70 -6.22 9.60 -9.32
CA SER A 70 -5.61 10.36 -8.23
C SER A 70 -4.56 9.51 -7.52
N ILE A 71 -3.51 10.17 -7.04
CA ILE A 71 -2.50 9.58 -6.15
C ILE A 71 -2.32 10.51 -4.95
N VAL A 72 -2.33 9.91 -3.76
CA VAL A 72 -2.02 10.61 -2.51
C VAL A 72 -0.86 9.91 -1.83
N ILE A 73 0.20 10.65 -1.57
CA ILE A 73 1.37 10.17 -0.79
C ILE A 73 1.50 11.06 0.44
N SER A 74 1.46 10.45 1.61
CA SER A 74 1.86 11.10 2.85
C SER A 74 3.14 10.44 3.35
N THR A 75 4.23 11.18 3.42
CA THR A 75 5.53 10.61 3.80
C THR A 75 6.25 11.51 4.78
N GLN A 76 6.79 10.87 5.81
CA GLN A 76 7.67 11.51 6.77
C GLN A 76 8.95 11.95 6.07
N HIS A 77 9.44 13.13 6.44
CA HIS A 77 10.62 13.75 5.85
C HIS A 77 11.41 14.55 6.89
N LYS A 78 12.66 14.87 6.59
CA LYS A 78 13.48 15.76 7.39
C LYS A 78 12.92 17.17 7.43
N GLU A 79 13.19 17.88 8.51
CA GLU A 79 12.78 19.26 8.70
C GLU A 79 13.35 20.19 7.61
N GLY A 80 12.64 21.28 7.32
CA GLY A 80 13.08 22.33 6.39
C GLY A 80 12.75 22.08 4.92
N LEU A 81 11.97 21.03 4.59
CA LEU A 81 11.56 20.73 3.22
C LEU A 81 10.09 21.13 2.98
N SER A 82 9.83 21.73 1.83
CA SER A 82 8.47 22.02 1.38
C SER A 82 7.79 20.79 0.76
N SER A 83 6.44 20.78 0.73
CA SER A 83 5.68 19.73 0.06
C SER A 83 6.05 19.60 -1.42
N GLN A 84 6.40 20.69 -2.10
CA GLN A 84 6.85 20.66 -3.49
C GLN A 84 8.18 19.93 -3.65
N GLN A 85 9.15 20.20 -2.78
CA GLN A 85 10.44 19.48 -2.81
C GLN A 85 10.25 17.98 -2.55
N ILE A 86 9.37 17.60 -1.62
CA ILE A 86 9.03 16.19 -1.40
C ILE A 86 8.34 15.59 -2.61
N LYS A 87 7.42 16.34 -3.26
CA LYS A 87 6.75 15.91 -4.50
C LYS A 87 7.76 15.64 -5.61
N ASP A 88 8.75 16.51 -5.77
CA ASP A 88 9.80 16.35 -6.79
C ASP A 88 10.67 15.11 -6.56
N ILE A 89 10.88 14.71 -5.30
CA ILE A 89 11.59 13.48 -4.93
C ILE A 89 10.74 12.24 -5.18
N VAL A 90 9.46 12.28 -4.85
CA VAL A 90 8.56 11.12 -4.86
C VAL A 90 8.01 10.82 -6.26
N LYS A 91 7.72 11.84 -7.06
CA LYS A 91 7.09 11.70 -8.38
C LYS A 91 7.85 10.77 -9.35
N PRO A 92 9.18 10.84 -9.48
CA PRO A 92 9.93 9.88 -10.29
C PRO A 92 9.77 8.43 -9.82
N ILE A 93 9.74 8.20 -8.52
CA ILE A 93 9.56 6.87 -7.92
C ILE A 93 8.19 6.30 -8.28
N VAL A 94 7.14 7.13 -8.21
CA VAL A 94 5.77 6.73 -8.59
C VAL A 94 5.70 6.37 -10.08
N ASN A 95 6.30 7.18 -10.94
CA ASN A 95 6.32 6.94 -12.39
C ASN A 95 7.03 5.63 -12.77
N GLU A 96 8.00 5.19 -11.98
CA GLU A 96 8.65 3.88 -12.18
C GLU A 96 7.81 2.69 -11.69
N CYS A 97 6.79 2.93 -10.84
CA CYS A 97 5.98 1.86 -10.23
C CYS A 97 4.71 1.55 -11.02
N ILE A 98 4.19 2.51 -11.78
CA ILE A 98 2.90 2.40 -12.48
C ILE A 98 3.19 2.40 -13.99
N PRO A 99 2.57 1.49 -14.77
CA PRO A 99 2.69 1.51 -16.22
C PRO A 99 2.31 2.87 -16.81
N GLN A 100 3.10 3.36 -17.75
CA GLN A 100 2.89 4.67 -18.38
C GLN A 100 1.48 4.83 -18.96
N SER A 101 0.94 3.79 -19.58
CA SER A 101 -0.41 3.78 -20.15
C SER A 101 -1.55 3.99 -19.14
N LEU A 102 -1.28 3.80 -17.85
CA LEU A 102 -2.26 4.02 -16.78
C LEU A 102 -2.12 5.39 -16.12
N ILE A 103 -0.96 6.05 -16.24
CA ILE A 103 -0.65 7.29 -15.52
C ILE A 103 -0.47 8.52 -16.44
N GLU A 104 -0.39 8.33 -17.75
CA GLU A 104 -0.11 9.40 -18.72
C GLU A 104 -1.14 10.54 -18.73
N GLU A 105 -2.40 10.25 -18.35
CA GLU A 105 -3.47 11.22 -18.24
C GLU A 105 -3.60 11.86 -16.85
N LEU A 106 -2.76 11.50 -15.88
CA LEU A 106 -2.81 12.04 -14.53
C LEU A 106 -2.26 13.47 -14.52
N ASN A 107 -3.11 14.43 -14.16
CA ASN A 107 -2.72 15.82 -14.02
C ASN A 107 -1.91 16.05 -12.75
N ASP A 108 -1.09 17.09 -12.73
CA ASP A 108 -0.24 17.39 -11.58
C ASP A 108 -1.02 17.80 -10.32
N ASP A 109 -2.21 18.35 -10.49
CA ASP A 109 -3.16 18.72 -9.43
C ASP A 109 -3.95 17.52 -8.86
N GLU A 110 -3.87 16.35 -9.50
CA GLU A 110 -4.41 15.08 -9.03
C GLU A 110 -3.34 14.23 -8.31
N PHE A 111 -2.10 14.71 -8.26
CA PHE A 111 -0.98 14.08 -7.55
C PHE A 111 -0.63 14.85 -6.29
N TYR A 112 -1.12 14.37 -5.15
CA TYR A 112 -1.00 15.01 -3.85
C TYR A 112 0.15 14.43 -3.04
N VAL A 113 1.03 15.30 -2.52
CA VAL A 113 2.09 14.90 -1.60
C VAL A 113 1.99 15.75 -0.34
N ASN A 114 1.88 15.11 0.82
CA ASN A 114 1.69 15.75 2.12
C ASN A 114 0.62 16.86 2.09
N PRO A 115 -0.62 16.56 1.66
CA PRO A 115 -1.63 17.60 1.45
C PRO A 115 -2.08 18.30 2.75
N THR A 116 -1.81 17.70 3.91
CA THR A 116 -2.13 18.26 5.22
C THR A 116 -0.99 19.10 5.82
N GLY A 117 0.14 19.24 5.11
CA GLY A 117 1.31 20.00 5.55
C GLY A 117 2.51 19.11 5.91
N ASN A 118 3.40 19.67 6.72
CA ASN A 118 4.65 18.99 7.09
C ASN A 118 4.42 17.70 7.86
N PHE A 119 5.21 16.68 7.51
CA PHE A 119 5.20 15.38 8.19
C PHE A 119 6.61 15.03 8.68
N VAL A 120 7.06 15.68 9.74
CA VAL A 120 8.40 15.52 10.32
C VAL A 120 8.38 14.48 11.45
N ILE A 121 7.33 14.49 12.29
CA ILE A 121 7.15 13.52 13.38
C ILE A 121 6.32 12.34 12.86
N GLY A 122 6.88 11.13 12.94
CA GLY A 122 6.21 9.90 12.48
C GLY A 122 6.51 8.71 13.37
N GLY A 123 6.01 7.54 12.98
CA GLY A 123 6.13 6.33 13.78
C GLY A 123 5.37 6.42 15.11
N PRO A 124 5.81 5.71 16.17
CA PRO A 124 5.11 5.66 17.46
C PRO A 124 4.92 7.03 18.13
N ASP A 125 5.82 7.98 17.90
CA ASP A 125 5.72 9.34 18.45
C ASP A 125 4.60 10.15 17.80
N GLY A 126 4.26 9.84 16.53
CA GLY A 126 3.15 10.46 15.81
C GLY A 126 1.83 9.70 16.00
N ASP A 127 1.88 8.38 15.85
CA ASP A 127 0.72 7.49 15.95
C ASP A 127 1.19 6.07 16.27
N SER A 128 0.90 5.57 17.47
CA SER A 128 1.38 4.25 17.92
C SER A 128 0.84 3.08 17.12
N GLY A 129 -0.35 3.21 16.54
CA GLY A 129 -1.01 2.12 15.85
C GLY A 129 -1.43 0.96 16.76
N LEU A 130 -2.18 0.04 16.22
CA LEU A 130 -2.63 -1.19 16.90
C LEU A 130 -2.66 -2.37 15.93
N THR A 131 -2.39 -3.57 16.44
CA THR A 131 -2.59 -4.83 15.69
C THR A 131 -4.05 -4.96 15.25
N GLY A 132 -4.28 -5.42 14.02
CA GLY A 132 -5.61 -5.58 13.45
C GLY A 132 -6.23 -4.31 12.86
N ARG A 133 -5.52 -3.20 12.86
CA ARG A 133 -5.98 -1.91 12.29
C ARG A 133 -5.50 -1.68 10.84
N LYS A 134 -4.88 -2.67 10.18
CA LYS A 134 -4.40 -2.61 8.79
C LYS A 134 -4.76 -3.86 7.97
N ILE A 135 -5.81 -4.57 8.36
CA ILE A 135 -6.20 -5.87 7.77
C ILE A 135 -6.58 -5.77 6.28
N ILE A 136 -7.13 -4.66 5.85
CA ILE A 136 -7.47 -4.43 4.42
C ILE A 136 -6.21 -4.10 3.60
N VAL A 137 -5.26 -3.39 4.20
CA VAL A 137 -3.93 -3.15 3.60
C VAL A 137 -3.16 -4.46 3.44
N ASP A 138 -3.27 -5.37 4.42
CA ASP A 138 -2.62 -6.68 4.39
C ASP A 138 -3.22 -7.64 3.36
N THR A 139 -4.40 -7.35 2.83
CA THR A 139 -5.14 -8.25 1.94
C THR A 139 -5.36 -7.64 0.54
N TYR A 140 -6.58 -7.21 0.21
CA TYR A 140 -6.93 -6.89 -1.19
C TYR A 140 -7.42 -5.45 -1.41
N GLY A 141 -7.22 -4.56 -0.43
CA GLY A 141 -7.55 -3.14 -0.58
C GLY A 141 -9.05 -2.85 -0.78
N GLY A 142 -9.93 -3.73 -0.30
CA GLY A 142 -11.38 -3.59 -0.46
C GLY A 142 -11.96 -4.24 -1.72
N ALA A 143 -11.14 -4.85 -2.57
CA ALA A 143 -11.61 -5.56 -3.78
C ALA A 143 -12.26 -6.92 -3.45
N ALA A 144 -12.06 -7.44 -2.25
CA ALA A 144 -12.69 -8.66 -1.76
C ALA A 144 -13.16 -8.46 -0.31
N PRO A 145 -14.12 -9.27 0.16
CA PRO A 145 -14.50 -9.30 1.57
C PRO A 145 -13.34 -9.65 2.49
N HIS A 146 -13.49 -9.35 3.77
CA HIS A 146 -12.52 -9.69 4.81
C HIS A 146 -13.23 -10.32 6.02
N GLY A 147 -12.63 -11.37 6.59
CA GLY A 147 -13.19 -12.07 7.75
C GLY A 147 -12.89 -11.43 9.10
N GLY A 148 -11.99 -10.44 9.15
CA GLY A 148 -11.64 -9.68 10.36
C GLY A 148 -10.33 -10.09 11.02
N GLY A 149 -9.74 -11.24 10.68
CA GLY A 149 -8.50 -11.74 11.26
C GLY A 149 -7.26 -10.97 10.81
N ALA A 150 -6.44 -10.52 11.75
CA ALA A 150 -5.14 -9.89 11.46
C ALA A 150 -4.04 -10.94 11.24
N PHE A 151 -2.99 -10.59 10.49
CA PHE A 151 -1.81 -11.43 10.28
C PHE A 151 -0.70 -11.10 11.28
N SER A 152 -0.52 -9.83 11.61
CA SER A 152 0.55 -9.33 12.49
C SER A 152 0.55 -10.05 13.84
N GLY A 153 1.75 -10.47 14.28
CA GLY A 153 1.95 -11.12 15.57
C GLY A 153 1.50 -12.57 15.66
N LYS A 154 1.06 -13.17 14.55
CA LYS A 154 0.60 -14.55 14.48
C LYS A 154 1.60 -15.45 13.78
N ASP A 155 1.85 -16.63 14.35
CA ASP A 155 2.61 -17.70 13.73
C ASP A 155 1.71 -18.59 12.83
N PRO A 156 2.26 -19.56 12.07
CA PRO A 156 1.50 -20.41 11.15
C PRO A 156 0.43 -21.31 11.83
N THR A 157 0.45 -21.47 13.14
CA THR A 157 -0.57 -22.23 13.84
C THR A 157 -1.92 -21.50 13.96
N LYS A 158 -1.91 -20.18 13.72
CA LYS A 158 -3.11 -19.34 13.79
C LYS A 158 -3.85 -19.36 12.47
N VAL A 159 -5.09 -19.84 12.49
CA VAL A 159 -5.91 -20.05 11.30
C VAL A 159 -6.20 -18.75 10.52
N ASP A 160 -6.37 -17.63 11.19
CA ASP A 160 -6.56 -16.32 10.53
C ASP A 160 -5.46 -16.01 9.52
N ARG A 161 -4.24 -16.42 9.81
CA ARG A 161 -3.08 -16.21 8.92
C ARG A 161 -2.89 -17.36 7.94
N SER A 162 -2.76 -18.58 8.44
CA SER A 162 -2.45 -19.75 7.60
C SER A 162 -3.56 -20.06 6.59
N ALA A 163 -4.82 -20.00 7.01
CA ALA A 163 -5.94 -20.25 6.10
C ALA A 163 -6.18 -19.09 5.13
N ALA A 164 -5.88 -17.85 5.48
CA ALA A 164 -5.89 -16.74 4.52
C ALA A 164 -4.84 -16.94 3.43
N TYR A 165 -3.64 -17.39 3.77
CA TYR A 165 -2.61 -17.70 2.78
C TYR A 165 -2.96 -18.90 1.90
N ALA A 166 -3.56 -19.95 2.49
CA ALA A 166 -4.06 -21.09 1.74
C ALA A 166 -5.19 -20.69 0.77
N SER A 167 -6.13 -19.85 1.22
CA SER A 167 -7.20 -19.32 0.38
C SER A 167 -6.66 -18.49 -0.78
N ARG A 168 -5.63 -17.67 -0.54
CA ARG A 168 -4.94 -16.92 -1.60
C ARG A 168 -4.25 -17.86 -2.61
N TYR A 169 -3.61 -18.91 -2.14
CA TYR A 169 -2.97 -19.91 -3.00
C TYR A 169 -3.99 -20.60 -3.91
N LEU A 170 -5.14 -20.98 -3.36
CA LEU A 170 -6.21 -21.61 -4.13
C LEU A 170 -6.86 -20.66 -5.16
N ALA A 171 -6.97 -19.38 -4.82
CA ALA A 171 -7.54 -18.37 -5.73
C ALA A 171 -6.61 -18.05 -6.91
N LYS A 172 -5.32 -18.20 -6.74
CA LYS A 172 -4.27 -17.90 -7.71
C LYS A 172 -4.00 -19.04 -8.69
#